data_03343fdeb2812e1c22e204e4ecb7dbfa
#
_entry.id   03343fdeb2812e1c22e204e4ecb7dbfa
#
_cell.length_a   1.000
_cell.length_b   1.000
_cell.length_c   1.000
_cell.angle_alpha   90.00
_cell.angle_beta   90.00
_cell.angle_gamma   90.00
#
_symmetry.space_group_name_H-M   'P 1'
#
loop_
_entity.id
_entity.type
_entity.pdbx_description
1 polymer ?
#
loop_
_entity_poly.entity_id
_entity_poly.type
_entity_poly.pdbx_seq_one_letter_code
_entity_poly.pdbx_strand_id
1 'polypeptide(L)'
;EPGIMGWYGLVPFMECFHGIVSFGHELSGSLEVDGTRTSFDGGRGYIEKDWGKAFPAGYVWMASNHIDVAEGDTASQVNAADASLVASVAIIPWLGRSFRGSIIGFRHSGRLHKWTTYNRSRETRLIIDDTHVRWTVTGPDGVLELNAKRVRGGLLHAPLRTAMHQRVEETLDSRIRFRHLDHDGRVLLAGVAECAGLEVFGDTERLLAMQ
;
A
#
# COMPACT_ATOMS: atom_id res chain seq x y z
N GLU A 1 2.19 12.58 14.80
CA GLU A 1 2.68 11.20 14.82
C GLU A 1 3.82 11.05 13.80
N PRO A 2 4.81 10.16 14.05
CA PRO A 2 5.77 9.79 13.02
C PRO A 2 5.03 9.23 11.81
N GLY A 3 5.50 9.52 10.58
CA GLY A 3 4.94 8.98 9.35
C GLY A 3 4.95 7.45 9.31
N ILE A 4 4.42 6.88 8.22
CA ILE A 4 4.29 5.42 8.05
C ILE A 4 5.64 4.67 8.15
N MET A 5 6.75 5.31 7.87
CA MET A 5 8.10 4.75 8.02
C MET A 5 8.58 4.67 9.49
N GLY A 6 7.86 5.31 10.43
CA GLY A 6 8.29 5.36 11.82
C GLY A 6 9.70 5.95 11.97
N TRP A 7 10.54 5.34 12.81
CA TRP A 7 11.91 5.79 13.04
C TRP A 7 12.85 5.65 11.81
N TYR A 8 12.52 4.79 10.85
CA TYR A 8 13.27 4.70 9.58
C TYR A 8 13.23 6.02 8.79
N GLY A 9 12.19 6.84 8.95
CA GLY A 9 12.12 8.17 8.37
C GLY A 9 13.17 9.15 8.87
N LEU A 10 13.89 8.83 9.95
CA LEU A 10 14.98 9.63 10.51
C LEU A 10 16.37 9.16 10.04
N VAL A 11 16.45 8.08 9.29
CA VAL A 11 17.72 7.49 8.86
C VAL A 11 18.24 8.18 7.59
N PRO A 12 19.38 8.91 7.66
CA PRO A 12 19.80 9.81 6.56
C PRO A 12 20.32 9.10 5.31
N PHE A 13 20.59 7.80 5.40
CA PHE A 13 21.10 6.99 4.28
C PHE A 13 20.05 6.08 3.63
N MET A 14 18.78 6.26 3.97
CA MET A 14 17.69 5.58 3.27
C MET A 14 17.72 5.93 1.78
N GLU A 15 17.55 4.92 0.93
CA GLU A 15 17.53 5.09 -0.52
C GLU A 15 16.24 5.76 -0.99
N CYS A 16 15.11 5.35 -0.41
CA CYS A 16 13.79 5.89 -0.65
C CYS A 16 13.07 6.17 0.66
N PHE A 17 12.42 7.30 0.73
CA PHE A 17 11.49 7.65 1.81
C PHE A 17 10.07 7.59 1.25
N HIS A 18 9.16 7.12 2.07
CA HIS A 18 7.75 6.95 1.75
C HIS A 18 6.89 7.69 2.76
N GLY A 19 6.02 8.56 2.30
CA GLY A 19 5.19 9.38 3.17
C GLY A 19 3.75 9.50 2.71
N ILE A 20 2.81 9.07 3.55
CA ILE A 20 1.40 9.31 3.35
C ILE A 20 1.07 10.71 3.86
N VAL A 21 0.78 11.63 2.96
CA VAL A 21 0.42 13.02 3.27
C VAL A 21 -1.05 13.10 3.64
N SER A 22 -1.92 12.42 2.87
CA SER A 22 -3.34 12.30 3.19
C SER A 22 -3.84 10.91 2.83
N PHE A 23 -4.39 10.23 3.82
CA PHE A 23 -4.86 8.85 3.69
C PHE A 23 -6.32 8.76 3.20
N GLY A 24 -7.00 9.87 3.12
CA GLY A 24 -8.35 10.02 2.61
C GLY A 24 -8.89 11.40 2.96
N HIS A 25 -9.27 12.18 1.95
CA HIS A 25 -9.89 13.49 2.11
C HIS A 25 -11.02 13.64 1.10
N GLU A 26 -11.95 14.51 1.41
CA GLU A 26 -13.03 14.85 0.49
C GLU A 26 -12.50 15.70 -0.66
N LEU A 27 -13.03 15.46 -1.84
CA LEU A 27 -12.78 16.25 -3.03
C LEU A 27 -13.98 17.15 -3.34
N SER A 28 -13.70 18.34 -3.84
CA SER A 28 -14.71 19.23 -4.40
C SER A 28 -14.15 19.97 -5.62
N GLY A 29 -15.03 20.34 -6.54
CA GLY A 29 -14.66 21.03 -7.77
C GLY A 29 -14.73 20.16 -9.01
N SER A 30 -14.14 20.63 -10.09
CA SER A 30 -14.18 19.92 -11.38
C SER A 30 -12.90 20.13 -12.16
N LEU A 31 -12.61 19.18 -13.04
CA LEU A 31 -11.53 19.22 -14.01
C LEU A 31 -12.11 19.11 -15.42
N GLU A 32 -11.56 19.88 -16.35
CA GLU A 32 -11.88 19.77 -17.76
C GLU A 32 -10.65 19.27 -18.53
N VAL A 33 -10.82 18.19 -19.27
CA VAL A 33 -9.78 17.62 -20.14
C VAL A 33 -10.40 17.38 -21.52
N ASP A 34 -9.78 17.93 -22.54
CA ASP A 34 -10.22 17.82 -23.94
C ASP A 34 -11.71 18.17 -24.14
N GLY A 35 -12.17 19.24 -23.45
CA GLY A 35 -13.57 19.69 -23.50
C GLY A 35 -14.55 18.85 -22.68
N THR A 36 -14.10 17.80 -22.01
CA THR A 36 -14.92 16.97 -21.12
C THR A 36 -14.73 17.42 -19.67
N ARG A 37 -15.82 17.89 -19.06
CA ARG A 37 -15.82 18.31 -17.64
C ARG A 37 -16.26 17.18 -16.73
N THR A 38 -15.43 16.87 -15.73
CA THR A 38 -15.71 15.87 -14.70
C THR A 38 -15.78 16.54 -13.34
N SER A 39 -16.89 16.35 -12.60
CA SER A 39 -16.99 16.78 -11.20
C SER A 39 -16.32 15.77 -10.27
N PHE A 40 -15.63 16.29 -9.27
CA PHE A 40 -15.06 15.50 -8.17
C PHE A 40 -15.82 15.71 -6.84
N ASP A 41 -16.96 16.41 -6.86
CA ASP A 41 -17.74 16.67 -5.66
C ASP A 41 -18.20 15.36 -5.01
N GLY A 42 -17.90 15.18 -3.73
CA GLY A 42 -18.16 13.95 -2.97
C GLY A 42 -17.16 12.82 -3.27
N GLY A 43 -16.16 13.04 -4.12
CA GLY A 43 -15.08 12.11 -4.35
C GLY A 43 -14.09 12.06 -3.19
N ARG A 44 -13.18 11.10 -3.24
CA ARG A 44 -12.14 10.90 -2.22
C ARG A 44 -10.75 10.97 -2.82
N GLY A 45 -9.89 11.71 -2.17
CA GLY A 45 -8.50 11.88 -2.56
C GLY A 45 -7.54 11.09 -1.66
N TYR A 46 -6.39 10.77 -2.23
CA TYR A 46 -5.23 10.19 -1.57
C TYR A 46 -3.99 10.95 -2.02
N ILE A 47 -3.09 11.26 -1.09
CA ILE A 47 -1.83 11.91 -1.41
C ILE A 47 -0.70 11.15 -0.72
N GLU A 48 0.21 10.66 -1.54
CA GLU A 48 1.46 10.05 -1.13
C GLU A 48 2.63 10.78 -1.76
N LYS A 49 3.76 10.73 -1.12
CA LYS A 49 5.01 11.27 -1.61
C LYS A 49 6.15 10.33 -1.32
N ASP A 50 6.84 9.93 -2.38
CA ASP A 50 8.11 9.24 -2.31
C ASP A 50 9.25 10.17 -2.70
N TRP A 51 10.35 10.10 -1.96
CA TRP A 51 11.54 10.90 -2.27
C TRP A 51 12.80 10.17 -1.85
N GLY A 52 13.90 10.45 -2.50
CA GLY A 52 15.19 9.82 -2.23
C GLY A 52 16.09 9.79 -3.44
N LYS A 53 16.96 8.80 -3.48
CA LYS A 53 17.96 8.63 -4.55
C LYS A 53 17.50 7.69 -5.66
N ALA A 54 16.70 6.69 -5.31
CA ALA A 54 16.13 5.71 -6.23
C ALA A 54 14.94 5.01 -5.56
N PHE A 55 14.08 4.39 -6.35
CA PHE A 55 13.14 3.40 -5.84
C PHE A 55 13.87 2.11 -5.46
N PRO A 56 13.33 1.29 -4.54
CA PRO A 56 13.93 0.04 -4.14
C PRO A 56 14.16 -0.90 -5.33
N ALA A 57 15.19 -1.74 -5.24
CA ALA A 57 15.58 -2.67 -6.32
C ALA A 57 14.47 -3.68 -6.69
N GLY A 58 13.57 -3.96 -5.76
CA GLY A 58 12.37 -4.76 -5.98
C GLY A 58 11.34 -4.42 -4.90
N TYR A 59 10.08 -4.26 -5.29
CA TYR A 59 9.00 -3.94 -4.36
C TYR A 59 7.62 -4.33 -4.90
N VAL A 60 6.68 -4.38 -3.98
CA VAL A 60 5.24 -4.31 -4.23
C VAL A 60 4.71 -3.12 -3.45
N TRP A 61 3.91 -2.30 -4.11
CA TRP A 61 3.13 -1.25 -3.48
C TRP A 61 1.67 -1.36 -3.91
N MET A 62 0.75 -1.11 -3.00
CA MET A 62 -0.67 -1.04 -3.28
C MET A 62 -1.38 -0.09 -2.33
N ALA A 63 -2.39 0.64 -2.84
CA ALA A 63 -3.21 1.53 -2.04
C ALA A 63 -4.63 1.64 -2.58
N SER A 64 -5.60 1.84 -1.68
CA SER A 64 -6.97 2.22 -2.04
C SER A 64 -7.64 2.93 -0.87
N ASN A 65 -8.50 3.89 -1.19
CA ASN A 65 -9.44 4.52 -0.27
C ASN A 65 -10.90 4.32 -0.67
N HIS A 66 -11.16 3.31 -1.52
CA HIS A 66 -12.48 2.87 -1.95
C HIS A 66 -12.74 1.47 -1.40
N ILE A 67 -13.21 1.41 -0.14
CA ILE A 67 -13.38 0.16 0.60
C ILE A 67 -14.85 -0.24 0.58
N ASP A 68 -15.12 -1.40 -0.02
CA ASP A 68 -16.43 -2.05 0.00
C ASP A 68 -16.39 -3.20 1.02
N VAL A 69 -17.18 -3.05 2.09
CA VAL A 69 -17.19 -3.98 3.22
C VAL A 69 -18.20 -5.07 2.99
N ALA A 70 -17.78 -6.32 3.04
CA ALA A 70 -18.64 -7.49 2.86
C ALA A 70 -19.10 -8.09 4.20
N GLU A 71 -18.17 -8.27 5.16
CA GLU A 71 -18.44 -8.95 6.43
C GLU A 71 -17.48 -8.54 7.55
N GLY A 72 -17.80 -8.92 8.77
CA GLY A 72 -16.95 -8.81 9.96
C GLY A 72 -17.69 -8.20 11.15
N ASP A 73 -17.13 -8.42 12.34
CA ASP A 73 -17.75 -7.93 13.60
C ASP A 73 -17.81 -6.42 13.69
N THR A 74 -16.92 -5.73 13.01
CA THR A 74 -16.89 -4.26 12.97
C THR A 74 -17.50 -3.69 11.68
N ALA A 75 -18.04 -4.54 10.79
CA ALA A 75 -18.57 -4.10 9.49
C ALA A 75 -19.62 -3.00 9.61
N SER A 76 -20.53 -3.12 10.57
CA SER A 76 -21.56 -2.10 10.82
C SER A 76 -21.05 -0.78 11.40
N GLN A 77 -19.80 -0.76 11.88
CA GLN A 77 -19.14 0.42 12.45
C GLN A 77 -18.24 1.12 11.43
N VAL A 78 -18.03 0.50 10.27
CA VAL A 78 -17.16 1.06 9.23
C VAL A 78 -17.96 2.04 8.39
N ASN A 79 -17.59 3.30 8.50
CA ASN A 79 -17.92 4.25 7.46
C ASN A 79 -16.95 4.00 6.28
N ALA A 80 -17.46 3.48 5.18
CA ALA A 80 -16.64 3.23 3.97
C ALA A 80 -15.89 4.50 3.52
N ALA A 81 -16.47 5.69 3.79
CA ALA A 81 -15.84 6.96 3.53
C ALA A 81 -14.58 7.22 4.37
N ASP A 82 -14.38 6.55 5.50
CA ASP A 82 -13.21 6.73 6.38
C ASP A 82 -12.19 5.58 6.26
N ALA A 83 -12.50 4.55 5.46
CA ALA A 83 -11.62 3.41 5.31
C ALA A 83 -10.58 3.64 4.19
N SER A 84 -9.32 3.32 4.47
CA SER A 84 -8.22 3.46 3.52
C SER A 84 -7.12 2.45 3.84
N LEU A 85 -6.56 1.84 2.80
CA LEU A 85 -5.50 0.83 2.86
C LEU A 85 -4.29 1.30 2.06
N VAL A 86 -3.11 1.15 2.64
CA VAL A 86 -1.83 1.18 1.92
C VAL A 86 -0.98 0.02 2.40
N ALA A 87 -0.27 -0.63 1.50
CA ALA A 87 0.65 -1.71 1.83
C ALA A 87 1.85 -1.71 0.89
N SER A 88 3.04 -1.73 1.44
CA SER A 88 4.28 -1.81 0.67
C SER A 88 5.27 -2.77 1.31
N VAL A 89 5.93 -3.57 0.47
CA VAL A 89 7.06 -4.43 0.83
C VAL A 89 8.17 -4.23 -0.19
N ALA A 90 9.39 -4.07 0.30
CA ALA A 90 10.51 -3.69 -0.55
C ALA A 90 11.84 -4.29 -0.08
N ILE A 91 12.81 -4.35 -1.01
CA ILE A 91 14.22 -4.64 -0.71
C ILE A 91 14.86 -3.36 -0.18
N ILE A 92 15.14 -3.33 1.11
CA ILE A 92 15.72 -2.15 1.79
C ILE A 92 17.22 -2.33 1.94
N PRO A 93 18.05 -1.47 1.32
CA PRO A 93 19.49 -1.47 1.56
C PRO A 93 19.80 -1.02 2.98
N TRP A 94 20.70 -1.75 3.67
CA TRP A 94 21.05 -1.47 5.04
C TRP A 94 22.48 -1.88 5.36
N LEU A 95 23.36 -0.92 5.62
CA LEU A 95 24.76 -1.14 6.05
C LEU A 95 25.52 -2.19 5.23
N GLY A 96 25.48 -2.09 3.90
CA GLY A 96 26.17 -3.00 2.99
C GLY A 96 25.44 -4.33 2.74
N ARG A 97 24.27 -4.52 3.32
CA ARG A 97 23.35 -5.66 3.10
C ARG A 97 22.00 -5.16 2.65
N SER A 98 21.02 -6.03 2.65
CA SER A 98 19.61 -5.67 2.46
C SER A 98 18.72 -6.57 3.31
N PHE A 99 17.55 -6.07 3.64
CA PHE A 99 16.48 -6.83 4.27
C PHE A 99 15.16 -6.54 3.57
N ARG A 100 14.17 -7.43 3.76
CA ARG A 100 12.80 -7.20 3.30
C ARG A 100 12.08 -6.35 4.34
N GLY A 101 11.76 -5.12 3.98
CA GLY A 101 11.04 -4.19 4.81
C GLY A 101 9.59 -4.05 4.37
N SER A 102 8.65 -4.01 5.32
CA SER A 102 7.25 -3.81 5.04
C SER A 102 6.63 -2.70 5.89
N ILE A 103 5.72 -1.98 5.28
CA ILE A 103 4.89 -0.96 5.91
C ILE A 103 3.45 -1.11 5.41
N ILE A 104 2.52 -1.32 6.32
CA ILE A 104 1.09 -1.42 6.02
C ILE A 104 0.34 -0.53 7.00
N GLY A 105 -0.57 0.28 6.45
CA GLY A 105 -1.56 1.04 7.19
C GLY A 105 -2.96 0.71 6.68
N PHE A 106 -3.84 0.30 7.58
CA PHE A 106 -5.25 0.11 7.27
C PHE A 106 -6.09 0.90 8.28
N ARG A 107 -6.71 1.95 7.80
CA ARG A 107 -7.64 2.76 8.59
C ARG A 107 -9.05 2.24 8.37
N HIS A 108 -9.73 1.89 9.44
CA HIS A 108 -11.17 1.59 9.46
C HIS A 108 -11.70 1.71 10.89
N SER A 109 -13.01 1.82 11.07
CA SER A 109 -13.68 1.93 12.38
C SER A 109 -13.04 3.01 13.28
N GLY A 110 -12.64 4.13 12.69
CA GLY A 110 -12.02 5.26 13.40
C GLY A 110 -10.58 5.02 13.88
N ARG A 111 -9.98 3.85 13.58
CA ARG A 111 -8.64 3.46 14.03
C ARG A 111 -7.70 3.19 12.84
N LEU A 112 -6.43 3.55 13.01
CA LEU A 112 -5.34 3.14 12.12
C LEU A 112 -4.65 1.89 12.67
N HIS A 113 -4.80 0.78 11.98
CA HIS A 113 -4.09 -0.48 12.21
C HIS A 113 -2.79 -0.49 11.42
N LYS A 114 -1.71 -1.00 12.01
CA LYS A 114 -0.37 -0.99 11.41
C LYS A 114 0.32 -2.35 11.50
N TRP A 115 0.86 -2.79 10.36
CA TRP A 115 1.78 -3.92 10.29
C TRP A 115 3.06 -3.43 9.61
N THR A 116 4.13 -3.39 10.39
CA THR A 116 5.38 -2.80 9.91
C THR A 116 6.57 -3.60 10.44
N THR A 117 7.67 -3.60 9.70
CA THR A 117 8.91 -4.23 10.17
C THR A 117 9.33 -3.71 11.54
N TYR A 118 9.14 -2.42 11.84
CA TYR A 118 9.57 -1.81 13.11
C TYR A 118 8.61 -2.05 14.29
N ASN A 119 7.38 -2.53 14.07
CA ASN A 119 6.46 -2.90 15.15
C ASN A 119 6.39 -4.41 15.40
N ARG A 120 7.38 -5.17 14.88
CA ARG A 120 7.51 -6.63 14.99
C ARG A 120 6.46 -7.43 14.23
N SER A 121 5.78 -6.82 13.27
CA SER A 121 4.95 -7.60 12.35
C SER A 121 5.83 -8.52 11.49
N ARG A 122 5.27 -9.66 11.14
CA ARG A 122 5.96 -10.70 10.36
C ARG A 122 5.12 -11.07 9.15
N GLU A 123 5.75 -11.11 8.01
CA GLU A 123 5.14 -11.66 6.82
C GLU A 123 5.14 -13.18 6.93
N THR A 124 3.95 -13.76 6.97
CA THR A 124 3.78 -15.22 7.03
C THR A 124 3.60 -15.82 5.65
N ARG A 125 3.21 -15.02 4.67
CA ARG A 125 3.08 -15.43 3.28
C ARG A 125 3.20 -14.22 2.37
N LEU A 126 4.05 -14.32 1.34
CA LEU A 126 4.09 -13.39 0.20
C LEU A 126 4.24 -14.22 -1.07
N ILE A 127 3.30 -14.11 -1.99
CA ILE A 127 3.33 -14.76 -3.31
C ILE A 127 3.04 -13.70 -4.35
N ILE A 128 3.88 -13.65 -5.36
CA ILE A 128 3.73 -12.79 -6.54
C ILE A 128 3.70 -13.72 -7.75
N ASP A 129 2.58 -13.80 -8.43
CA ASP A 129 2.46 -14.51 -9.70
C ASP A 129 1.95 -13.55 -10.80
N ASP A 130 1.76 -14.04 -12.01
CA ASP A 130 1.37 -13.20 -13.16
C ASP A 130 0.00 -12.54 -12.99
N THR A 131 -0.84 -13.06 -12.12
CA THR A 131 -2.23 -12.66 -11.97
C THR A 131 -2.54 -11.98 -10.64
N HIS A 132 -1.79 -12.31 -9.59
CA HIS A 132 -2.09 -11.83 -8.24
C HIS A 132 -0.84 -11.59 -7.40
N VAL A 133 -0.99 -10.70 -6.44
CA VAL A 133 -0.14 -10.61 -5.24
C VAL A 133 -0.96 -11.07 -4.05
N ARG A 134 -0.51 -12.13 -3.37
CA ARG A 134 -1.14 -12.64 -2.14
C ARG A 134 -0.20 -12.42 -0.98
N TRP A 135 -0.66 -11.70 0.00
CA TRP A 135 0.17 -11.30 1.12
C TRP A 135 -0.57 -11.49 2.44
N THR A 136 0.05 -12.21 3.37
CA THR A 136 -0.46 -12.37 4.74
C THR A 136 0.59 -11.86 5.72
N VAL A 137 0.17 -11.00 6.63
CA VAL A 137 1.03 -10.43 7.66
C VAL A 137 0.37 -10.57 9.03
N THR A 138 1.16 -10.91 10.05
CA THR A 138 0.73 -10.99 11.44
C THR A 138 1.48 -9.95 12.25
N GLY A 139 0.79 -9.22 13.10
CA GLY A 139 1.37 -8.15 13.92
C GLY A 139 0.52 -7.83 15.14
N PRO A 140 0.84 -6.76 15.87
CA PRO A 140 0.10 -6.37 17.08
C PRO A 140 -1.39 -6.13 16.85
N ASP A 141 -1.77 -5.72 15.65
CA ASP A 141 -3.17 -5.48 15.26
C ASP A 141 -3.86 -6.73 14.67
N GLY A 142 -3.32 -7.94 14.89
CA GLY A 142 -3.89 -9.19 14.38
C GLY A 142 -3.27 -9.63 13.06
N VAL A 143 -4.06 -10.29 12.23
CA VAL A 143 -3.66 -10.82 10.93
C VAL A 143 -4.34 -10.05 9.82
N LEU A 144 -3.57 -9.62 8.83
CA LEU A 144 -4.10 -9.02 7.61
C LEU A 144 -3.76 -9.92 6.42
N GLU A 145 -4.79 -10.31 5.69
CA GLU A 145 -4.69 -11.05 4.42
C GLU A 145 -5.07 -10.13 3.27
N LEU A 146 -4.21 -10.04 2.27
CA LEU A 146 -4.41 -9.26 1.05
C LEU A 146 -4.30 -10.16 -0.17
N ASN A 147 -5.19 -9.97 -1.13
CA ASN A 147 -5.15 -10.63 -2.43
C ASN A 147 -5.46 -9.60 -3.51
N ALA A 148 -4.42 -9.02 -4.08
CA ALA A 148 -4.50 -7.99 -5.10
C ALA A 148 -4.43 -8.60 -6.50
N LYS A 149 -5.38 -8.27 -7.37
CA LYS A 149 -5.39 -8.69 -8.77
C LYS A 149 -4.43 -7.82 -9.56
N ARG A 150 -3.49 -8.45 -10.28
CA ARG A 150 -2.62 -7.72 -11.21
C ARG A 150 -3.39 -7.39 -12.48
N VAL A 151 -3.37 -6.12 -12.84
CA VAL A 151 -3.99 -5.57 -14.04
C VAL A 151 -2.94 -4.72 -14.74
N ARG A 152 -2.92 -4.74 -16.05
CA ARG A 152 -2.03 -3.87 -16.82
C ARG A 152 -2.30 -2.41 -16.53
N GLY A 153 -1.24 -1.65 -16.35
CA GLY A 153 -1.27 -0.24 -16.05
C GLY A 153 -0.55 0.63 -17.08
N GLY A 154 -0.36 1.87 -16.73
CA GLY A 154 0.46 2.82 -17.47
C GLY A 154 1.93 2.73 -17.08
N LEU A 155 2.82 3.00 -18.04
CA LEU A 155 4.25 3.09 -17.76
C LEU A 155 4.61 4.51 -17.31
N LEU A 156 5.03 4.64 -16.07
CA LEU A 156 5.48 5.88 -15.47
C LEU A 156 7.00 5.99 -15.47
N HIS A 157 7.49 7.22 -15.50
CA HIS A 157 8.91 7.49 -15.26
C HIS A 157 9.21 7.44 -13.76
N ALA A 158 10.26 6.72 -13.40
CA ALA A 158 10.72 6.60 -12.03
C ALA A 158 12.18 7.05 -11.88
N PRO A 159 12.57 7.56 -10.70
CA PRO A 159 13.92 8.03 -10.46
C PRO A 159 14.91 6.86 -10.38
N LEU A 160 16.06 7.06 -11.03
CA LEU A 160 17.25 6.26 -10.84
C LEU A 160 18.45 7.20 -10.67
N ARG A 161 18.87 7.43 -9.43
CA ARG A 161 19.92 8.39 -9.04
C ARG A 161 19.59 9.83 -9.49
N THR A 162 20.20 10.31 -10.57
CA THR A 162 20.09 11.68 -11.06
C THR A 162 19.16 11.83 -12.27
N ALA A 163 18.49 10.78 -12.69
CA ALA A 163 17.68 10.78 -13.90
C ALA A 163 16.38 9.98 -13.75
N MET A 164 15.37 10.32 -14.56
CA MET A 164 14.06 9.65 -14.60
C MET A 164 14.03 8.62 -15.75
N HIS A 165 14.98 7.67 -15.74
CA HIS A 165 15.12 6.68 -16.81
C HIS A 165 14.37 5.38 -16.58
N GLN A 166 14.08 5.06 -15.32
CA GLN A 166 13.37 3.85 -14.96
C GLN A 166 11.92 3.93 -15.40
N ARG A 167 11.35 2.79 -15.77
CA ARG A 167 9.93 2.68 -16.08
C ARG A 167 9.29 1.73 -15.08
N VAL A 168 8.21 2.18 -14.47
CA VAL A 168 7.39 1.40 -13.54
C VAL A 168 5.99 1.29 -14.13
N GLU A 169 5.44 0.09 -14.13
CA GLU A 169 4.04 -0.12 -14.51
C GLU A 169 3.15 0.02 -13.28
N GLU A 170 2.30 1.04 -13.29
CA GLU A 170 1.30 1.29 -12.25
C GLU A 170 -0.10 1.15 -12.83
N THR A 171 -0.96 0.40 -12.17
CA THR A 171 -2.40 0.40 -12.43
C THR A 171 -3.14 1.14 -11.32
N LEU A 172 -4.28 1.75 -11.67
CA LEU A 172 -5.27 2.28 -10.72
C LEU A 172 -6.59 1.51 -10.78
N ASP A 173 -6.61 0.37 -11.47
CA ASP A 173 -7.79 -0.48 -11.69
C ASP A 173 -7.65 -1.87 -11.06
N SER A 174 -6.76 -2.00 -10.08
CA SER A 174 -6.65 -3.22 -9.30
C SER A 174 -7.79 -3.33 -8.30
N ARG A 175 -8.04 -4.55 -7.87
CA ARG A 175 -8.95 -4.91 -6.77
C ARG A 175 -8.19 -5.72 -5.74
N ILE A 176 -8.30 -5.29 -4.48
CA ILE A 176 -7.63 -5.96 -3.37
C ILE A 176 -8.71 -6.56 -2.45
N ARG A 177 -8.87 -7.88 -2.49
CA ARG A 177 -9.65 -8.56 -1.46
C ARG A 177 -8.84 -8.58 -0.18
N PHE A 178 -9.46 -8.22 0.93
CA PHE A 178 -8.80 -8.19 2.22
C PHE A 178 -9.61 -8.91 3.30
N ARG A 179 -8.89 -9.44 4.30
CA ARG A 179 -9.46 -9.93 5.56
C ARG A 179 -8.56 -9.46 6.70
N HIS A 180 -9.14 -8.76 7.65
CA HIS A 180 -8.51 -8.40 8.91
C HIS A 180 -9.08 -9.30 10.01
N LEU A 181 -8.22 -10.09 10.64
CA LEU A 181 -8.60 -11.04 11.68
C LEU A 181 -7.92 -10.65 12.99
N ASP A 182 -8.55 -10.98 14.11
CA ASP A 182 -7.88 -10.96 15.41
C ASP A 182 -6.89 -12.15 15.56
N HIS A 183 -6.24 -12.23 16.72
CA HIS A 183 -5.28 -13.31 17.00
C HIS A 183 -5.91 -14.70 17.16
N ASP A 184 -7.22 -14.77 17.40
CA ASP A 184 -7.98 -16.01 17.53
C ASP A 184 -8.55 -16.47 16.18
N GLY A 185 -8.30 -15.71 15.10
CA GLY A 185 -8.75 -15.99 13.74
C GLY A 185 -10.18 -15.53 13.43
N ARG A 186 -10.79 -14.74 14.31
CA ARG A 186 -12.11 -14.15 14.08
C ARG A 186 -12.01 -12.99 13.11
N VAL A 187 -12.91 -12.92 12.15
CA VAL A 187 -12.94 -11.85 11.14
C VAL A 187 -13.44 -10.56 11.77
N LEU A 188 -12.55 -9.60 11.91
CA LEU A 188 -12.90 -8.23 12.35
C LEU A 188 -13.53 -7.44 11.20
N LEU A 189 -12.94 -7.55 10.00
CA LEU A 189 -13.42 -6.89 8.80
C LEU A 189 -12.93 -7.63 7.56
N ALA A 190 -13.81 -7.80 6.57
CA ALA A 190 -13.43 -8.31 5.26
C ALA A 190 -14.20 -7.60 4.15
N GLY A 191 -13.61 -7.53 2.97
CA GLY A 191 -14.22 -6.84 1.85
C GLY A 191 -13.29 -6.73 0.66
N VAL A 192 -13.55 -5.72 -0.17
CA VAL A 192 -12.78 -5.41 -1.35
C VAL A 192 -12.39 -3.93 -1.33
N ALA A 193 -11.13 -3.65 -1.59
CA ALA A 193 -10.64 -2.32 -1.90
C ALA A 193 -10.64 -2.18 -3.43
N GLU A 194 -11.53 -1.34 -3.92
CA GLU A 194 -11.74 -1.05 -5.34
C GLU A 194 -10.84 0.13 -5.78
N CYS A 195 -10.76 0.37 -7.09
CA CYS A 195 -9.95 1.45 -7.66
C CYS A 195 -8.53 1.49 -7.06
N ALA A 196 -7.95 0.31 -6.87
CA ALA A 196 -6.68 0.22 -6.15
C ALA A 196 -5.50 0.51 -7.08
N GLY A 197 -4.57 1.32 -6.58
CA GLY A 197 -3.22 1.40 -7.10
C GLY A 197 -2.48 0.10 -6.83
N LEU A 198 -1.73 -0.40 -7.81
CA LEU A 198 -0.84 -1.56 -7.65
C LEU A 198 0.40 -1.39 -8.52
N GLU A 199 1.57 -1.51 -7.89
CA GLU A 199 2.87 -1.64 -8.53
C GLU A 199 3.55 -2.92 -8.09
N VAL A 200 4.10 -3.66 -9.05
CA VAL A 200 4.98 -4.81 -8.83
C VAL A 200 6.22 -4.60 -9.69
N PHE A 201 7.32 -4.31 -9.05
CA PHE A 201 8.50 -3.84 -9.77
C PHE A 201 9.80 -4.51 -9.33
N GLY A 202 10.74 -4.61 -10.28
CA GLY A 202 12.13 -4.94 -10.06
C GLY A 202 12.38 -6.41 -9.74
N ASP A 203 13.36 -6.67 -8.88
CA ASP A 203 13.84 -8.00 -8.53
C ASP A 203 12.90 -8.70 -7.51
N THR A 204 11.73 -9.12 -7.99
CA THR A 204 10.73 -9.79 -7.17
C THR A 204 11.17 -11.19 -6.72
N GLU A 205 12.02 -11.87 -7.48
CA GLU A 205 12.57 -13.18 -7.08
C GLU A 205 13.45 -13.03 -5.84
N ARG A 206 14.35 -12.04 -5.84
CA ARG A 206 15.16 -11.72 -4.67
C ARG A 206 14.29 -11.26 -3.50
N LEU A 207 13.27 -10.42 -3.74
CA LEU A 207 12.34 -9.98 -2.71
C LEU A 207 11.66 -11.18 -2.02
N LEU A 208 11.23 -12.18 -2.79
CA LEU A 208 10.60 -13.40 -2.27
C LEU A 208 11.60 -14.32 -1.53
N ALA A 209 12.85 -14.36 -1.97
CA ALA A 209 13.90 -15.19 -1.35
C ALA A 209 14.40 -14.63 0.00
N MET A 210 14.13 -13.36 0.31
CA MET A 210 14.52 -12.74 1.59
C MET A 210 13.58 -13.19 2.72
N GLN A 211 14.16 -13.50 3.89
CA GLN A 211 13.43 -13.84 5.11
C GLN A 211 13.50 -12.70 6.13
#